data_79de78a6f66f66018837a7d462df775a
#
_entry.id   79de78a6f66f66018837a7d462df775a
#
_cell.length_a   1.000
_cell.length_b   1.000
_cell.length_c   1.000
_cell.angle_alpha   90.00
_cell.angle_beta   90.00
_cell.angle_gamma   90.00
#
_symmetry.space_group_name_H-M   'P 1'
#
loop_
_entity.id
_entity.type
_entity.pdbx_description
1 polymer ?
#
loop_
_entity_poly.entity_id
_entity_poly.type
_entity_poly.pdbx_seq_one_letter_code
_entity_poly.pdbx_strand_id
1 'polypeptide(L)'
;MINLIVFFKEKKRHLLKFLVLLFISISHHAYSQHEFFHELVLEKKLMENEKWELIGEANFKHLYNEPAWRRWGASFAGARKMNRFSLFGGLNGYYTFNRNITNFFEMRPWTAVQFKLPIVAKIVLRQQLKYEWRFFYTEEQPKTKENYGRLRYQVGLDIPIPAKEESSWTIRPYFEWFFIKDPAEFERFSNERDFGLMAIKRFKNEHKLSFGFTREVYYDLFAEREYGYLFFVGYSF
;
A
#
# COMPACT_ATOMS: atom_id res chain seq x y z
N MET A 1 17.61 -37.02 -15.11
CA MET A 1 16.84 -36.34 -14.06
C MET A 1 17.68 -35.40 -13.20
N ILE A 2 18.92 -35.72 -12.88
CA ILE A 2 19.86 -34.91 -12.07
C ILE A 2 20.21 -33.57 -12.76
N ASN A 3 20.44 -33.55 -14.08
CA ASN A 3 20.80 -32.32 -14.82
C ASN A 3 19.71 -31.23 -14.84
N LEU A 4 18.45 -31.62 -14.74
CA LEU A 4 17.35 -30.66 -14.76
C LEU A 4 17.24 -29.90 -13.44
N ILE A 5 17.53 -30.54 -12.32
CA ILE A 5 17.50 -29.94 -10.98
C ILE A 5 18.63 -28.91 -10.81
N VAL A 6 19.82 -29.22 -11.33
CA VAL A 6 20.98 -28.32 -11.31
C VAL A 6 20.70 -27.09 -12.15
N PHE A 7 20.12 -27.23 -13.34
CA PHE A 7 19.77 -26.15 -14.24
C PHE A 7 18.75 -25.17 -13.62
N PHE A 8 17.73 -25.70 -12.91
CA PHE A 8 16.75 -24.84 -12.21
C PHE A 8 17.36 -24.14 -10.97
N LYS A 9 18.33 -24.76 -10.31
CA LYS A 9 19.02 -24.17 -9.16
C LYS A 9 19.93 -23.01 -9.58
N GLU A 10 20.62 -23.14 -10.69
CA GLU A 10 21.44 -22.06 -11.27
C GLU A 10 20.58 -20.89 -11.77
N LYS A 11 19.49 -21.13 -12.49
CA LYS A 11 18.57 -20.07 -12.92
C LYS A 11 17.98 -19.27 -11.74
N LYS A 12 17.63 -19.94 -10.63
CA LYS A 12 17.18 -19.24 -9.41
C LYS A 12 18.26 -18.34 -8.82
N ARG A 13 19.52 -18.78 -8.83
CA ARG A 13 20.66 -18.02 -8.32
C ARG A 13 20.96 -16.80 -9.19
N HIS A 14 20.84 -16.92 -10.51
CA HIS A 14 21.00 -15.81 -11.44
C HIS A 14 19.83 -14.80 -11.33
N LEU A 15 18.61 -15.27 -11.18
CA LEU A 15 17.45 -14.41 -10.98
C LEU A 15 17.57 -13.63 -9.66
N LEU A 16 18.01 -14.27 -8.58
CA LEU A 16 18.23 -13.59 -7.31
C LEU A 16 19.33 -12.53 -7.40
N LYS A 17 20.44 -12.83 -8.07
CA LYS A 17 21.52 -11.85 -8.31
C LYS A 17 21.04 -10.68 -9.17
N PHE A 18 20.26 -10.96 -10.22
CA PHE A 18 19.66 -9.93 -11.06
C PHE A 18 18.72 -9.02 -10.28
N LEU A 19 17.87 -9.60 -9.42
CA LEU A 19 16.96 -8.84 -8.55
C LEU A 19 17.72 -7.97 -7.54
N VAL A 20 18.81 -8.49 -6.96
CA VAL A 20 19.67 -7.74 -6.04
C VAL A 20 20.39 -6.61 -6.78
N LEU A 21 20.94 -6.85 -7.97
CA LEU A 21 21.59 -5.83 -8.79
C LEU A 21 20.59 -4.76 -9.26
N LEU A 22 19.38 -5.18 -9.64
CA LEU A 22 18.29 -4.26 -9.98
C LEU A 22 17.91 -3.38 -8.79
N PHE A 23 17.83 -3.97 -7.60
CA PHE A 23 17.54 -3.25 -6.36
C PHE A 23 18.64 -2.24 -6.00
N ILE A 24 19.92 -2.62 -6.18
CA ILE A 24 21.08 -1.75 -5.95
C ILE A 24 21.11 -0.62 -7.00
N SER A 25 20.84 -0.91 -8.27
CA SER A 25 20.84 0.12 -9.32
C SER A 25 19.71 1.14 -9.16
N ILE A 26 18.54 0.71 -8.70
CA ILE A 26 17.41 1.60 -8.37
C ILE A 26 17.80 2.52 -7.19
N SER A 27 18.51 1.99 -6.18
CA SER A 27 18.92 2.78 -5.02
C SER A 27 19.95 3.87 -5.35
N HIS A 28 20.83 3.65 -6.33
CA HIS A 28 21.85 4.65 -6.69
C HIS A 28 21.29 5.88 -7.44
N HIS A 29 20.19 5.76 -8.18
CA HIS A 29 19.58 6.88 -8.89
C HIS A 29 18.66 7.74 -7.99
N ALA A 30 18.40 7.29 -6.79
CA ALA A 30 17.41 7.89 -5.89
C ALA A 30 17.97 8.99 -4.95
N TYR A 31 19.26 9.24 -4.94
CA TYR A 31 19.90 10.03 -3.88
C TYR A 31 19.77 11.55 -3.98
N SER A 32 19.20 12.14 -5.03
CA SER A 32 19.32 13.59 -5.17
C SER A 32 18.04 14.43 -4.99
N GLN A 33 16.83 13.85 -5.07
CA GLN A 33 15.58 14.62 -4.95
C GLN A 33 14.34 13.79 -4.51
N HIS A 34 14.49 12.56 -4.03
CA HIS A 34 13.37 11.66 -3.79
C HIS A 34 13.17 11.36 -2.30
N GLU A 35 11.92 11.31 -1.86
CA GLU A 35 11.57 10.92 -0.50
C GLU A 35 11.49 9.40 -0.35
N PHE A 36 12.06 8.87 0.75
CA PHE A 36 11.99 7.45 1.10
C PHE A 36 11.17 7.22 2.35
N PHE A 37 10.09 6.50 2.21
CA PHE A 37 9.19 6.14 3.29
C PHE A 37 9.32 4.67 3.68
N HIS A 38 9.23 4.39 4.98
CA HIS A 38 9.00 3.07 5.51
C HIS A 38 7.64 3.02 6.18
N GLU A 39 6.90 1.94 5.97
CA GLU A 39 5.62 1.71 6.62
C GLU A 39 5.56 0.31 7.22
N LEU A 40 5.17 0.22 8.47
CA LEU A 40 4.83 -1.02 9.15
C LEU A 40 3.32 -1.08 9.31
N VAL A 41 2.72 -2.22 8.96
CA VAL A 41 1.27 -2.44 9.03
C VAL A 41 0.99 -3.70 9.83
N LEU A 42 0.18 -3.58 10.86
CA LEU A 42 -0.36 -4.70 11.63
C LEU A 42 -1.86 -4.77 11.40
N GLU A 43 -2.31 -5.88 10.86
CA GLU A 43 -3.73 -6.13 10.57
C GLU A 43 -4.23 -7.30 11.39
N LYS A 44 -5.40 -7.14 12.00
CA LYS A 44 -6.10 -8.20 12.72
C LYS A 44 -7.48 -8.43 12.13
N LYS A 45 -7.77 -9.66 11.74
CA LYS A 45 -9.13 -10.08 11.45
C LYS A 45 -9.91 -10.17 12.76
N LEU A 46 -10.92 -9.32 12.91
CA LEU A 46 -11.79 -9.28 14.09
C LEU A 46 -12.97 -10.24 13.94
N MET A 47 -13.47 -10.39 12.71
CA MET A 47 -14.55 -11.30 12.35
C MET A 47 -14.43 -11.68 10.88
N GLU A 48 -14.67 -12.95 10.56
CA GLU A 48 -14.83 -13.42 9.18
C GLU A 48 -15.88 -14.51 9.11
N ASN A 49 -16.80 -14.37 8.17
CA ASN A 49 -17.74 -15.41 7.77
C ASN A 49 -17.88 -15.40 6.23
N GLU A 50 -18.78 -16.21 5.68
CA GLU A 50 -18.98 -16.33 4.23
C GLU A 50 -19.30 -15.00 3.54
N LYS A 51 -20.00 -14.10 4.22
CA LYS A 51 -20.52 -12.84 3.66
C LYS A 51 -19.81 -11.60 4.16
N TRP A 52 -19.29 -11.63 5.39
CA TRP A 52 -18.75 -10.45 6.06
C TRP A 52 -17.34 -10.67 6.55
N GLU A 53 -16.56 -9.61 6.53
CA GLU A 53 -15.23 -9.55 7.11
C GLU A 53 -15.07 -8.20 7.84
N LEU A 54 -14.57 -8.24 9.08
CA LEU A 54 -14.20 -7.05 9.85
C LEU A 54 -12.71 -7.09 10.15
N ILE A 55 -12.05 -5.98 9.94
CA ILE A 55 -10.61 -5.85 10.06
C ILE A 55 -10.28 -4.61 10.89
N GLY A 56 -9.37 -4.76 11.82
CA GLY A 56 -8.69 -3.66 12.50
C GLY A 56 -7.24 -3.58 12.03
N GLU A 57 -6.73 -2.38 11.85
CA GLU A 57 -5.35 -2.15 11.40
C GLU A 57 -4.69 -1.07 12.25
N ALA A 58 -3.39 -1.23 12.49
CA ALA A 58 -2.52 -0.18 12.99
C ALA A 58 -1.34 -0.04 12.04
N ASN A 59 -0.94 1.19 11.74
CA ASN A 59 0.21 1.45 10.89
C ASN A 59 1.13 2.55 11.45
N PHE A 60 2.38 2.48 11.04
CA PHE A 60 3.39 3.47 11.33
C PHE A 60 4.16 3.76 10.05
N LYS A 61 4.13 5.00 9.58
CA LYS A 61 4.88 5.48 8.40
C LYS A 61 5.93 6.49 8.86
N HIS A 62 7.12 6.38 8.30
CA HIS A 62 8.27 7.22 8.64
C HIS A 62 9.01 7.62 7.36
N LEU A 63 9.51 8.85 7.33
CA LEU A 63 10.35 9.38 6.26
C LEU A 63 11.83 9.22 6.62
N TYR A 64 12.59 8.51 5.81
CA TYR A 64 14.00 8.22 6.09
C TYR A 64 14.87 9.48 6.05
N ASN A 65 14.66 10.35 5.07
CA ASN A 65 15.46 11.56 4.85
C ASN A 65 15.15 12.66 5.89
N GLU A 66 14.00 12.58 6.55
CA GLU A 66 13.57 13.52 7.58
C GLU A 66 13.01 12.76 8.78
N PRO A 67 13.89 12.29 9.70
CA PRO A 67 13.49 11.43 10.83
C PRO A 67 12.46 12.03 11.78
N ALA A 68 12.27 13.35 11.75
CA ALA A 68 11.24 14.03 12.53
C ALA A 68 9.83 13.79 11.97
N TRP A 69 9.70 13.53 10.66
CA TRP A 69 8.41 13.23 10.05
C TRP A 69 8.03 11.78 10.31
N ARG A 70 6.88 11.59 10.91
CA ARG A 70 6.32 10.27 11.20
C ARG A 70 4.81 10.35 11.30
N ARG A 71 4.14 9.26 10.94
CA ARG A 71 2.69 9.13 11.02
C ARG A 71 2.28 7.82 11.68
N TRP A 72 1.43 7.92 12.68
CA TRP A 72 0.72 6.80 13.27
C TRP A 72 -0.68 6.74 12.70
N GLY A 73 -1.15 5.53 12.42
CA GLY A 73 -2.50 5.31 11.93
C GLY A 73 -3.17 4.15 12.64
N ALA A 74 -4.49 4.26 12.76
CA ALA A 74 -5.37 3.17 13.13
C ALA A 74 -6.57 3.16 12.21
N SER A 75 -7.03 1.98 11.82
CA SER A 75 -8.19 1.85 10.97
C SER A 75 -9.11 0.71 11.39
N PHE A 76 -10.37 0.86 11.03
CA PHE A 76 -11.39 -0.17 11.15
C PHE A 76 -12.14 -0.25 9.83
N ALA A 77 -12.30 -1.46 9.29
CA ALA A 77 -12.95 -1.69 8.02
C ALA A 77 -13.87 -2.90 8.07
N GLY A 78 -15.00 -2.79 7.38
CA GLY A 78 -15.91 -3.88 7.10
C GLY A 78 -15.98 -4.17 5.60
N ALA A 79 -16.07 -5.43 5.24
CA ALA A 79 -16.29 -5.89 3.88
C ALA A 79 -17.50 -6.81 3.78
N ARG A 80 -18.33 -6.61 2.75
CA ARG A 80 -19.37 -7.55 2.34
C ARG A 80 -18.93 -8.26 1.08
N LYS A 81 -18.70 -9.57 1.17
CA LYS A 81 -18.28 -10.43 0.08
C LYS A 81 -19.49 -10.83 -0.77
N MET A 82 -19.42 -10.64 -2.10
CA MET A 82 -20.48 -10.97 -3.05
C MET A 82 -19.84 -11.55 -4.31
N ASN A 83 -19.76 -12.87 -4.42
CA ASN A 83 -19.21 -13.59 -5.55
C ASN A 83 -17.90 -12.93 -6.13
N ARG A 84 -18.02 -12.17 -7.23
CA ARG A 84 -16.89 -11.54 -7.95
C ARG A 84 -16.56 -10.13 -7.47
N PHE A 85 -17.40 -9.52 -6.67
CA PHE A 85 -17.15 -8.20 -6.12
C PHE A 85 -17.33 -8.16 -4.61
N SER A 86 -16.75 -7.17 -3.98
CA SER A 86 -16.88 -6.92 -2.56
C SER A 86 -17.10 -5.43 -2.33
N LEU A 87 -17.99 -5.10 -1.40
CA LEU A 87 -18.18 -3.74 -0.93
C LEU A 87 -17.43 -3.56 0.38
N PHE A 88 -16.73 -2.45 0.50
CA PHE A 88 -15.98 -2.08 1.69
C PHE A 88 -16.46 -0.74 2.23
N GLY A 89 -16.36 -0.58 3.52
CA GLY A 89 -16.49 0.70 4.19
C GLY A 89 -15.62 0.72 5.42
N GLY A 90 -15.10 1.87 5.77
CA GLY A 90 -14.21 1.97 6.91
C GLY A 90 -13.93 3.39 7.35
N LEU A 91 -13.18 3.47 8.45
CA LEU A 91 -12.71 4.70 9.04
C LEU A 91 -11.23 4.55 9.36
N ASN A 92 -10.42 5.49 8.90
CA ASN A 92 -9.01 5.61 9.27
C ASN A 92 -8.82 6.88 10.08
N GLY A 93 -7.95 6.81 11.09
CA GLY A 93 -7.46 7.95 11.84
C GLY A 93 -5.94 7.98 11.74
N TYR A 94 -5.36 9.13 11.45
CA TYR A 94 -3.93 9.32 11.35
C TYR A 94 -3.49 10.52 12.18
N TYR A 95 -2.35 10.39 12.85
CA TYR A 95 -1.68 11.51 13.48
C TYR A 95 -0.30 11.67 12.87
N THR A 96 -0.03 12.84 12.29
CA THR A 96 1.23 13.18 11.62
C THR A 96 2.01 14.16 12.47
N PHE A 97 3.23 13.75 12.81
CA PHE A 97 4.24 14.62 13.42
C PHE A 97 5.13 15.17 12.33
N ASN A 98 5.36 16.47 12.38
CA ASN A 98 6.27 17.15 11.47
C ASN A 98 7.16 18.11 12.27
N ARG A 99 8.40 18.31 11.81
CA ARG A 99 9.31 19.25 12.47
C ARG A 99 9.09 20.68 11.99
N ASN A 100 8.75 20.85 10.72
CA ASN A 100 8.73 22.15 10.05
C ASN A 100 7.31 22.65 9.77
N ILE A 101 6.31 21.83 10.03
CA ILE A 101 4.89 22.11 9.79
C ILE A 101 4.13 21.68 11.03
N THR A 102 2.99 22.30 11.29
CA THR A 102 2.12 21.94 12.40
C THR A 102 1.71 20.46 12.34
N ASN A 103 1.74 19.81 13.50
CA ASN A 103 1.19 18.47 13.64
C ASN A 103 -0.32 18.51 13.34
N PHE A 104 -0.81 17.45 12.72
CA PHE A 104 -2.23 17.36 12.39
C PHE A 104 -2.78 15.97 12.62
N PHE A 105 -4.07 15.93 12.95
CA PHE A 105 -4.87 14.72 12.97
C PHE A 105 -5.73 14.67 11.71
N GLU A 106 -5.77 13.52 11.06
CA GLU A 106 -6.64 13.27 9.91
C GLU A 106 -7.63 12.15 10.24
N MET A 107 -8.92 12.41 10.01
CA MET A 107 -9.98 11.43 10.03
C MET A 107 -10.45 11.17 8.60
N ARG A 108 -10.52 9.89 8.21
CA ARG A 108 -10.78 9.49 6.82
C ARG A 108 -11.82 8.36 6.76
N PRO A 109 -13.14 8.66 6.80
CA PRO A 109 -14.14 7.72 6.38
C PRO A 109 -14.02 7.43 4.89
N TRP A 110 -14.26 6.17 4.51
CA TRP A 110 -14.14 5.75 3.13
C TRP A 110 -15.09 4.62 2.77
N THR A 111 -15.35 4.49 1.46
CA THR A 111 -16.05 3.35 0.87
C THR A 111 -15.34 2.88 -0.38
N ALA A 112 -15.45 1.59 -0.71
CA ALA A 112 -14.86 1.04 -1.92
C ALA A 112 -15.69 -0.11 -2.49
N VAL A 113 -15.57 -0.31 -3.80
CA VAL A 113 -16.00 -1.51 -4.49
C VAL A 113 -14.79 -2.17 -5.14
N GLN A 114 -14.66 -3.48 -4.95
CA GLN A 114 -13.57 -4.26 -5.53
C GLN A 114 -14.12 -5.38 -6.39
N PHE A 115 -13.55 -5.55 -7.58
CA PHE A 115 -13.80 -6.65 -8.49
C PHE A 115 -12.60 -7.58 -8.59
N LYS A 116 -12.87 -8.89 -8.66
CA LYS A 116 -11.87 -9.94 -8.85
C LYS A 116 -12.29 -10.79 -10.03
N LEU A 117 -11.51 -10.72 -11.11
CA LEU A 117 -11.77 -11.43 -12.35
C LEU A 117 -10.66 -12.47 -12.60
N PRO A 118 -10.92 -13.76 -12.47
CA PRO A 118 -9.98 -14.81 -12.91
C PRO A 118 -9.72 -14.65 -14.42
N ILE A 119 -8.44 -14.63 -14.82
CA ILE A 119 -8.04 -14.49 -16.23
C ILE A 119 -7.56 -15.85 -16.75
N VAL A 120 -6.30 -16.19 -16.50
CA VAL A 120 -5.64 -17.40 -16.98
C VAL A 120 -4.78 -17.99 -15.86
N ALA A 121 -4.67 -19.32 -15.79
CA ALA A 121 -3.73 -20.04 -14.92
C ALA A 121 -3.70 -19.57 -13.45
N LYS A 122 -4.87 -19.32 -12.86
CA LYS A 122 -5.06 -18.81 -11.49
C LYS A 122 -4.63 -17.34 -11.28
N ILE A 123 -4.27 -16.60 -12.33
CA ILE A 123 -4.04 -15.17 -12.26
C ILE A 123 -5.40 -14.47 -12.11
N VAL A 124 -5.48 -13.55 -11.16
CA VAL A 124 -6.71 -12.78 -10.89
C VAL A 124 -6.45 -11.31 -11.13
N LEU A 125 -7.20 -10.70 -12.05
CA LEU A 125 -7.27 -9.25 -12.18
C LEU A 125 -8.09 -8.70 -11.03
N ARG A 126 -7.50 -7.76 -10.30
CA ARG A 126 -8.14 -7.03 -9.22
C ARG A 126 -8.32 -5.58 -9.65
N GLN A 127 -9.52 -5.06 -9.48
CA GLN A 127 -9.84 -3.66 -9.69
C GLN A 127 -10.55 -3.13 -8.46
N GLN A 128 -10.23 -1.92 -8.03
CA GLN A 128 -10.85 -1.28 -6.90
C GLN A 128 -11.12 0.19 -7.20
N LEU A 129 -12.34 0.62 -6.95
CA LEU A 129 -12.71 2.03 -6.92
C LEU A 129 -12.98 2.38 -5.46
N LYS A 130 -12.30 3.40 -4.94
CA LYS A 130 -12.37 3.84 -3.55
C LYS A 130 -12.62 5.34 -3.48
N TYR A 131 -13.55 5.75 -2.64
CA TYR A 131 -13.80 7.14 -2.33
C TYR A 131 -13.51 7.39 -0.86
N GLU A 132 -12.76 8.46 -0.57
CA GLU A 132 -12.33 8.86 0.76
C GLU A 132 -12.78 10.30 1.03
N TRP A 133 -13.39 10.53 2.20
CA TRP A 133 -13.59 11.87 2.76
C TRP A 133 -12.48 12.12 3.75
N ARG A 134 -11.77 13.22 3.59
CA ARG A 134 -10.59 13.53 4.39
C ARG A 134 -10.88 14.79 5.19
N PHE A 135 -10.73 14.70 6.51
CA PHE A 135 -10.95 15.78 7.48
C PHE A 135 -9.65 15.99 8.22
N PHE A 136 -9.08 17.19 8.09
CA PHE A 136 -7.84 17.60 8.74
C PHE A 136 -8.12 18.51 9.90
N TYR A 137 -7.44 18.28 11.01
CA TYR A 137 -7.53 19.06 12.24
C TYR A 137 -6.12 19.45 12.65
N THR A 138 -5.83 20.76 12.67
CA THR A 138 -4.55 21.32 13.12
C THR A 138 -4.67 21.90 14.52
N GLU A 139 -3.56 21.99 15.24
CA GLU A 139 -3.51 22.60 16.57
C GLU A 139 -3.31 24.12 16.52
N GLU A 140 -3.05 24.70 15.34
CA GLU A 140 -2.85 26.13 15.16
C GLU A 140 -4.11 26.96 15.42
N GLN A 141 -3.91 28.18 15.87
CA GLN A 141 -4.98 29.15 16.09
C GLN A 141 -5.02 30.16 14.91
N PRO A 142 -6.17 30.38 14.23
CA PRO A 142 -7.43 29.66 14.43
C PRO A 142 -7.36 28.23 13.93
N LYS A 143 -8.00 27.30 14.65
CA LYS A 143 -8.06 25.88 14.24
C LYS A 143 -8.63 25.77 12.83
N THR A 144 -7.78 25.53 11.87
CA THR A 144 -8.21 25.30 10.49
C THR A 144 -8.76 23.90 10.36
N LYS A 145 -9.95 23.81 9.79
CA LYS A 145 -10.58 22.54 9.45
C LYS A 145 -10.73 22.49 7.94
N GLU A 146 -9.90 21.70 7.32
CA GLU A 146 -10.00 21.43 5.89
C GLU A 146 -10.66 20.08 5.65
N ASN A 147 -11.51 20.01 4.64
CA ASN A 147 -12.12 18.76 4.23
C ASN A 147 -12.24 18.69 2.72
N TYR A 148 -11.94 17.53 2.15
CA TYR A 148 -12.13 17.26 0.72
C TYR A 148 -12.33 15.79 0.45
N GLY A 149 -12.84 15.50 -0.75
CA GLY A 149 -13.01 14.14 -1.23
C GLY A 149 -11.88 13.72 -2.14
N ARG A 150 -11.52 12.43 -2.10
CA ARG A 150 -10.54 11.83 -3.00
C ARG A 150 -11.07 10.54 -3.59
N LEU A 151 -11.12 10.46 -4.93
CA LEU A 151 -11.45 9.25 -5.65
C LEU A 151 -10.14 8.56 -6.09
N ARG A 152 -10.08 7.24 -5.89
CA ARG A 152 -8.93 6.40 -6.24
C ARG A 152 -9.39 5.22 -7.07
N TYR A 153 -8.67 4.91 -8.14
CA TYR A 153 -8.88 3.69 -8.91
C TYR A 153 -7.59 2.89 -8.98
N GLN A 154 -7.65 1.65 -8.51
CA GLN A 154 -6.52 0.74 -8.50
C GLN A 154 -6.80 -0.46 -9.41
N VAL A 155 -5.81 -0.84 -10.21
CA VAL A 155 -5.78 -2.09 -10.96
C VAL A 155 -4.53 -2.87 -10.61
N GLY A 156 -4.65 -4.19 -10.41
CA GLY A 156 -3.53 -5.06 -10.08
C GLY A 156 -3.77 -6.49 -10.52
N LEU A 157 -2.71 -7.28 -10.52
CA LEU A 157 -2.75 -8.70 -10.87
C LEU A 157 -2.28 -9.53 -9.66
N ASP A 158 -3.10 -10.44 -9.18
CA ASP A 158 -2.68 -11.46 -8.22
C ASP A 158 -2.10 -12.64 -8.98
N ILE A 159 -0.80 -12.82 -8.91
CA ILE A 159 -0.03 -13.88 -9.59
C ILE A 159 0.42 -14.88 -8.53
N PRO A 160 -0.27 -16.04 -8.39
CA PRO A 160 0.14 -17.04 -7.43
C PRO A 160 1.42 -17.72 -7.89
N ILE A 161 2.37 -17.89 -6.98
CA ILE A 161 3.59 -18.68 -7.21
C ILE A 161 3.35 -20.07 -6.64
N PRO A 162 3.36 -21.12 -7.48
CA PRO A 162 3.23 -22.49 -7.02
C PRO A 162 4.31 -22.83 -5.99
N ALA A 163 3.91 -23.25 -4.81
CA ALA A 163 4.80 -23.77 -3.80
C ALA A 163 4.53 -25.27 -3.59
N LYS A 164 5.56 -26.02 -3.24
CA LYS A 164 5.44 -27.46 -2.94
C LYS A 164 4.83 -27.72 -1.56
N GLU A 165 4.81 -26.70 -0.72
CA GLU A 165 4.32 -26.75 0.65
C GLU A 165 2.99 -26.01 0.79
N GLU A 166 2.30 -26.19 1.89
CA GLU A 166 1.01 -25.56 2.21
C GLU A 166 1.09 -24.02 2.35
N SER A 167 2.27 -23.41 2.29
CA SER A 167 2.45 -21.97 2.23
C SER A 167 2.46 -21.48 0.78
N SER A 168 1.72 -20.42 0.48
CA SER A 168 1.64 -19.85 -0.87
C SER A 168 2.18 -18.44 -0.92
N TRP A 169 2.87 -18.12 -2.01
CA TRP A 169 3.26 -16.76 -2.34
C TRP A 169 2.35 -16.20 -3.43
N THR A 170 2.04 -14.91 -3.33
CA THR A 170 1.37 -14.16 -4.38
C THR A 170 2.19 -12.91 -4.67
N ILE A 171 2.52 -12.68 -5.94
CA ILE A 171 3.10 -11.41 -6.40
C ILE A 171 1.97 -10.56 -6.95
N ARG A 172 1.94 -9.29 -6.56
CA ARG A 172 0.92 -8.34 -6.97
C ARG A 172 1.54 -7.04 -7.47
N PRO A 173 1.84 -6.90 -8.77
CA PRO A 173 2.00 -5.59 -9.38
C PRO A 173 0.66 -4.87 -9.38
N TYR A 174 0.68 -3.56 -9.12
CA TYR A 174 -0.52 -2.72 -9.19
C TYR A 174 -0.19 -1.32 -9.67
N PHE A 175 -1.21 -0.66 -10.19
CA PHE A 175 -1.20 0.73 -10.54
C PHE A 175 -2.44 1.40 -9.94
N GLU A 176 -2.28 2.62 -9.41
CA GLU A 176 -3.34 3.38 -8.80
C GLU A 176 -3.36 4.81 -9.31
N TRP A 177 -4.54 5.34 -9.62
CA TRP A 177 -4.78 6.71 -10.01
C TRP A 177 -5.59 7.44 -8.96
N PHE A 178 -5.29 8.72 -8.82
CA PHE A 178 -6.01 9.65 -7.96
C PHE A 178 -6.68 10.70 -8.84
N PHE A 179 -8.02 10.74 -8.85
CA PHE A 179 -8.78 11.63 -9.74
C PHE A 179 -9.11 12.98 -9.12
N ILE A 180 -9.11 13.07 -7.80
CA ILE A 180 -9.32 14.32 -7.08
C ILE A 180 -8.00 14.70 -6.46
N LYS A 181 -7.44 15.81 -6.91
CA LYS A 181 -6.19 16.35 -6.36
C LYS A 181 -6.42 16.79 -4.94
N ASP A 182 -5.46 16.52 -4.11
CA ASP A 182 -5.43 16.92 -2.74
C ASP A 182 -5.04 18.39 -2.66
N PRO A 183 -5.90 19.26 -2.12
CA PRO A 183 -5.57 20.68 -1.93
C PRO A 183 -4.69 20.94 -0.70
N ALA A 184 -4.43 19.93 0.14
CA ALA A 184 -3.59 20.13 1.32
C ALA A 184 -2.14 20.35 0.91
N GLU A 185 -1.71 21.56 1.06
CA GLU A 185 -0.43 22.09 0.62
C GLU A 185 0.79 21.45 1.29
N PHE A 186 0.58 20.69 2.37
CA PHE A 186 1.67 20.14 3.19
C PHE A 186 1.67 18.63 3.26
N GLU A 187 0.87 17.98 2.41
CA GLU A 187 0.75 16.54 2.45
C GLU A 187 1.75 15.84 1.52
N ARG A 188 2.67 15.10 2.09
CA ARG A 188 3.61 14.24 1.38
C ARG A 188 2.96 12.89 1.07
N PHE A 189 1.91 12.90 0.25
CA PHE A 189 1.19 11.71 -0.15
C PHE A 189 0.84 11.75 -1.62
N SER A 190 0.75 10.55 -2.18
CA SER A 190 0.35 10.37 -3.56
C SER A 190 -0.97 11.08 -3.88
N ASN A 191 -0.94 11.93 -4.87
CA ASN A 191 -2.10 12.67 -5.33
C ASN A 191 -2.29 12.63 -6.87
N GLU A 192 -1.38 11.95 -7.59
CA GLU A 192 -1.47 11.71 -9.02
C GLU A 192 -1.60 10.22 -9.34
N ARG A 193 -0.58 9.45 -9.05
CA ARG A 193 -0.54 8.01 -9.35
C ARG A 193 0.54 7.27 -8.54
N ASP A 194 0.28 5.99 -8.33
CA ASP A 194 1.21 5.05 -7.73
C ASP A 194 1.48 3.88 -8.65
N PHE A 195 2.69 3.39 -8.63
CA PHE A 195 3.05 2.10 -9.17
C PHE A 195 3.69 1.26 -8.07
N GLY A 196 3.13 0.09 -7.78
CA GLY A 196 3.60 -0.75 -6.71
C GLY A 196 3.76 -2.21 -7.07
N LEU A 197 4.57 -2.88 -6.28
CA LEU A 197 4.80 -4.31 -6.32
C LEU A 197 4.71 -4.87 -4.91
N MET A 198 3.86 -5.87 -4.70
CA MET A 198 3.73 -6.57 -3.42
C MET A 198 4.09 -8.05 -3.56
N ALA A 199 4.76 -8.58 -2.54
CA ALA A 199 4.95 -10.01 -2.33
C ALA A 199 4.21 -10.40 -1.05
N ILE A 200 3.25 -11.32 -1.15
CA ILE A 200 2.39 -11.74 -0.06
C ILE A 200 2.62 -13.22 0.20
N LYS A 201 3.07 -13.57 1.39
CA LYS A 201 3.18 -14.94 1.87
C LYS A 201 1.98 -15.27 2.76
N ARG A 202 1.24 -16.30 2.41
CA ARG A 202 0.20 -16.87 3.27
C ARG A 202 0.73 -18.11 3.95
N PHE A 203 0.58 -18.18 5.27
CA PHE A 203 0.96 -19.32 6.10
C PHE A 203 -0.23 -20.27 6.29
N LYS A 204 0.02 -21.48 6.79
CA LYS A 204 -1.00 -22.51 7.10
C LYS A 204 -2.08 -22.03 8.08
N ASN A 205 -1.70 -21.24 9.07
CA ASN A 205 -2.57 -20.67 10.09
C ASN A 205 -3.34 -19.40 9.62
N GLU A 206 -3.45 -19.21 8.30
CA GLU A 206 -4.08 -18.06 7.63
C GLU A 206 -3.39 -16.70 7.85
N HIS A 207 -2.35 -16.64 8.65
CA HIS A 207 -1.55 -15.43 8.78
C HIS A 207 -0.92 -15.04 7.44
N LYS A 208 -0.70 -13.75 7.24
CA LYS A 208 -0.08 -13.24 6.02
C LYS A 208 1.08 -12.33 6.40
N LEU A 209 2.17 -12.46 5.67
CA LEU A 209 3.28 -11.53 5.69
C LEU A 209 3.37 -10.89 4.32
N SER A 210 3.36 -9.58 4.24
CA SER A 210 3.43 -8.81 3.00
C SER A 210 4.63 -7.88 3.01
N PHE A 211 5.28 -7.80 1.86
CA PHE A 211 6.34 -6.85 1.57
C PHE A 211 5.91 -6.08 0.34
N GLY A 212 6.13 -4.78 0.34
CA GLY A 212 5.77 -3.98 -0.82
C GLY A 212 6.73 -2.84 -1.05
N PHE A 213 6.79 -2.45 -2.30
CA PHE A 213 7.49 -1.28 -2.76
C PHE A 213 6.54 -0.50 -3.66
N THR A 214 6.41 0.80 -3.43
CA THR A 214 5.56 1.69 -4.21
C THR A 214 6.36 2.92 -4.62
N ARG A 215 6.28 3.28 -5.88
CA ARG A 215 6.68 4.60 -6.37
C ARG A 215 5.44 5.48 -6.36
N GLU A 216 5.45 6.47 -5.48
CA GLU A 216 4.41 7.48 -5.32
C GLU A 216 4.74 8.69 -6.21
N VAL A 217 3.74 9.28 -6.86
CA VAL A 217 3.88 10.53 -7.62
C VAL A 217 2.91 11.53 -7.04
N TYR A 218 3.42 12.69 -6.65
CA TYR A 218 2.63 13.79 -6.11
C TYR A 218 3.12 15.13 -6.65
N TYR A 219 2.31 16.15 -6.50
CA TYR A 219 2.68 17.53 -6.81
C TYR A 219 2.92 18.27 -5.50
N ASP A 220 4.01 19.04 -5.48
CA ASP A 220 4.31 19.94 -4.38
C ASP A 220 3.47 21.22 -4.46
N LEU A 221 3.75 22.17 -3.57
CA LEU A 221 3.13 23.51 -3.51
C LEU A 221 3.29 24.33 -4.80
N PHE A 222 4.38 24.13 -5.51
CA PHE A 222 4.71 24.87 -6.74
C PHE A 222 4.19 24.16 -7.98
N ALA A 223 3.35 23.13 -7.83
CA ALA A 223 2.90 22.25 -8.90
C ALA A 223 4.05 21.53 -9.62
N GLU A 224 5.19 21.40 -8.96
CA GLU A 224 6.29 20.56 -9.43
C GLU A 224 6.02 19.09 -9.08
N ARG A 225 6.41 18.21 -9.98
CA ARG A 225 6.22 16.78 -9.80
C ARG A 225 7.33 16.21 -8.94
N GLU A 226 6.94 15.66 -7.81
CA GLU A 226 7.80 14.99 -6.85
C GLU A 226 7.61 13.48 -6.89
N TYR A 227 8.62 12.75 -6.42
CA TYR A 227 8.61 11.30 -6.36
C TYR A 227 8.94 10.81 -4.96
N GLY A 228 8.08 9.96 -4.43
CA GLY A 228 8.32 9.23 -3.21
C GLY A 228 8.49 7.73 -3.48
N TYR A 229 9.26 7.07 -2.65
CA TYR A 229 9.40 5.62 -2.62
C TYR A 229 8.98 5.10 -1.25
N LEU A 230 7.95 4.28 -1.25
CA LEU A 230 7.43 3.64 -0.05
C LEU A 230 7.85 2.18 -0.03
N PHE A 231 8.56 1.79 1.00
CA PHE A 231 8.78 0.39 1.34
C PHE A 231 7.90 0.03 2.55
N PHE A 232 7.07 -0.99 2.43
CA PHE A 232 6.24 -1.41 3.53
C PHE A 232 6.37 -2.88 3.87
N VAL A 233 6.16 -3.19 5.15
CA VAL A 233 6.04 -4.53 5.69
C VAL A 233 4.71 -4.63 6.42
N GLY A 234 3.91 -5.62 6.08
CA GLY A 234 2.61 -5.87 6.70
C GLY A 234 2.51 -7.26 7.27
N TYR A 235 1.87 -7.41 8.43
CA TYR A 235 1.55 -8.68 9.04
C TYR A 235 0.06 -8.73 9.41
N SER A 236 -0.62 -9.79 8.95
CA SER A 236 -2.04 -10.02 9.20
C SER A 236 -2.24 -11.35 9.95
N PHE A 237 -3.06 -11.32 11.03
CA PHE A 237 -3.34 -12.47 11.92
C PHE A 237 -4.79 -12.51 12.38
#